data_10130d0a2b471e797f3e661652d04f59
#
_entry.id   10130d0a2b471e797f3e661652d04f59
#
_cell.length_a   1.000
_cell.length_b   1.000
_cell.length_c   1.000
_cell.angle_alpha   90.00
_cell.angle_beta   90.00
_cell.angle_gamma   90.00
#
_symmetry.space_group_name_H-M   'P 1'
#
loop_
_entity.id
_entity.type
_entity.pdbx_description
1 polymer ?
#
loop_
_entity_poly.entity_id
_entity_poly.type
_entity_poly.pdbx_seq_one_letter_code
_entity_poly.pdbx_strand_id
1 'polypeptide(L)'
;IFEGGIINTPSMICVEDGLDALNWVESIGGTKELIKISNENLKLVEEWIDKSDTFKFMCEDKNLRSSTSITVLIKDEWFTKFNEEEQRGVLKKVFATLDKEGVANDINGYPKAPPSIRIWGGSTVQNSDIKALLPWIDWAYKTVKQNA
;
A
#
# COMPACT_ATOMS: atom_id res chain seq x y z
N ILE A 1 -29.98 -6.53 13.60
CA ILE A 1 -28.65 -7.15 13.46
C ILE A 1 -28.01 -7.31 14.83
N PHE A 2 -27.90 -6.23 15.62
CA PHE A 2 -27.23 -6.26 16.94
C PHE A 2 -27.98 -7.06 18.02
N GLU A 3 -29.24 -7.41 17.78
CA GLU A 3 -30.07 -8.26 18.64
C GLU A 3 -30.18 -9.70 18.10
N GLY A 4 -29.25 -10.14 17.26
CA GLY A 4 -29.23 -11.47 16.65
C GLY A 4 -30.16 -11.64 15.44
N GLY A 5 -30.81 -10.55 14.99
CA GLY A 5 -31.60 -10.57 13.76
C GLY A 5 -30.73 -10.55 12.50
N ILE A 6 -31.23 -11.17 11.43
CA ILE A 6 -30.60 -11.18 10.10
C ILE A 6 -31.53 -10.50 9.08
N ILE A 7 -30.94 -9.77 8.13
CA ILE A 7 -31.72 -9.12 7.05
C ILE A 7 -32.21 -10.16 6.04
N ASN A 8 -31.35 -11.10 5.67
CA ASN A 8 -31.63 -12.20 4.76
C ASN A 8 -30.96 -13.49 5.27
N THR A 9 -31.29 -14.63 4.70
CA THR A 9 -30.60 -15.90 4.96
C THR A 9 -29.10 -15.71 4.67
N PRO A 10 -28.22 -15.98 5.64
CA PRO A 10 -26.77 -15.86 5.44
C PRO A 10 -26.28 -16.80 4.35
N SER A 11 -25.34 -16.33 3.52
CA SER A 11 -24.59 -17.21 2.64
C SER A 11 -23.66 -18.08 3.46
N MET A 12 -23.83 -19.41 3.41
CA MET A 12 -22.96 -20.34 4.15
C MET A 12 -21.50 -20.25 3.71
N ILE A 13 -21.23 -20.02 2.42
CA ILE A 13 -19.86 -19.81 1.89
C ILE A 13 -19.23 -18.61 2.55
N CYS A 14 -19.92 -17.48 2.62
CA CYS A 14 -19.37 -16.28 3.27
C CYS A 14 -19.11 -16.48 4.78
N VAL A 15 -19.93 -17.32 5.44
CA VAL A 15 -19.73 -17.65 6.86
C VAL A 15 -18.49 -18.54 7.03
N GLU A 16 -18.33 -19.55 6.20
CA GLU A 16 -17.16 -20.44 6.23
C GLU A 16 -15.86 -19.68 5.90
N ASP A 17 -15.85 -18.82 4.88
CA ASP A 17 -14.71 -17.95 4.55
C ASP A 17 -14.35 -17.04 5.75
N GLY A 18 -15.38 -16.47 6.41
CA GLY A 18 -15.18 -15.66 7.61
C GLY A 18 -14.60 -16.44 8.78
N LEU A 19 -15.07 -17.68 9.00
CA LEU A 19 -14.55 -18.57 10.03
C LEU A 19 -13.11 -18.99 9.75
N ASP A 20 -12.78 -19.33 8.52
CA ASP A 20 -11.41 -19.69 8.11
C ASP A 20 -10.46 -18.52 8.37
N ALA A 21 -10.84 -17.30 7.95
CA ALA A 21 -10.06 -16.10 8.22
C ALA A 21 -9.84 -15.85 9.73
N LEU A 22 -10.87 -16.04 10.56
CA LEU A 22 -10.75 -15.87 12.01
C LEU A 22 -9.86 -16.96 12.64
N ASN A 23 -9.99 -18.20 12.20
CA ASN A 23 -9.13 -19.30 12.65
C ASN A 23 -7.65 -19.05 12.29
N TRP A 24 -7.40 -18.53 11.08
CA TRP A 24 -6.05 -18.09 10.71
C TRP A 24 -5.54 -16.99 11.64
N VAL A 25 -6.35 -15.96 11.92
CA VAL A 25 -5.97 -14.87 12.83
C VAL A 25 -5.61 -15.42 14.22
N GLU A 26 -6.40 -16.33 14.78
CA GLU A 26 -6.11 -16.96 16.08
C GLU A 26 -4.80 -17.75 16.04
N SER A 27 -4.57 -18.50 14.95
CA SER A 27 -3.39 -19.34 14.78
C SER A 27 -2.07 -18.56 14.77
N ILE A 28 -2.08 -17.31 14.32
CA ILE A 28 -0.90 -16.44 14.26
C ILE A 28 -0.69 -15.57 15.50
N GLY A 29 -1.60 -15.61 16.47
CA GLY A 29 -1.49 -14.84 17.73
C GLY A 29 -2.55 -13.76 17.92
N GLY A 30 -3.60 -13.79 17.13
CA GLY A 30 -4.79 -12.95 17.27
C GLY A 30 -4.56 -11.49 16.82
N THR A 31 -5.48 -10.63 17.22
CA THR A 31 -5.50 -9.20 16.84
C THR A 31 -4.20 -8.47 17.19
N LYS A 32 -3.53 -8.85 18.27
CA LYS A 32 -2.27 -8.19 18.67
C LYS A 32 -1.17 -8.41 17.63
N GLU A 33 -1.07 -9.62 17.08
CA GLU A 33 -0.09 -9.93 16.05
C GLU A 33 -0.44 -9.23 14.72
N LEU A 34 -1.73 -9.15 14.34
CA LEU A 34 -2.17 -8.40 13.17
C LEU A 34 -1.75 -6.92 13.24
N ILE A 35 -1.99 -6.29 14.40
CA ILE A 35 -1.60 -4.88 14.62
C ILE A 35 -0.08 -4.73 14.54
N LYS A 36 0.68 -5.65 15.14
CA LYS A 36 2.14 -5.63 15.12
C LYS A 36 2.66 -5.73 13.68
N ILE A 37 2.19 -6.69 12.88
CA ILE A 37 2.60 -6.86 11.47
C ILE A 37 2.33 -5.58 10.67
N SER A 38 1.13 -4.99 10.79
CA SER A 38 0.80 -3.75 10.09
C SER A 38 1.69 -2.57 10.49
N ASN A 39 2.00 -2.45 11.78
CA ASN A 39 2.88 -1.40 12.27
C ASN A 39 4.34 -1.61 11.82
N GLU A 40 4.81 -2.84 11.76
CA GLU A 40 6.13 -3.17 11.22
C GLU A 40 6.21 -2.86 9.72
N ASN A 41 5.16 -3.16 8.96
CA ASN A 41 5.06 -2.78 7.55
C ASN A 41 5.16 -1.26 7.35
N LEU A 42 4.41 -0.48 8.15
CA LEU A 42 4.52 0.98 8.12
C LEU A 42 5.93 1.46 8.45
N LYS A 43 6.56 0.88 9.48
CA LYS A 43 7.93 1.22 9.88
C LYS A 43 8.94 0.99 8.76
N LEU A 44 8.84 -0.11 8.01
CA LEU A 44 9.69 -0.37 6.85
C LEU A 44 9.57 0.73 5.78
N VAL A 45 8.35 1.19 5.52
CA VAL A 45 8.12 2.30 4.58
C VAL A 45 8.65 3.61 5.15
N GLU A 46 8.52 3.86 6.46
CA GLU A 46 9.10 5.04 7.11
C GLU A 46 10.62 5.08 6.97
N GLU A 47 11.29 3.97 7.26
CA GLU A 47 12.75 3.85 7.15
C GLU A 47 13.25 4.04 5.71
N TRP A 48 12.46 3.62 4.72
CA TRP A 48 12.76 3.84 3.31
C TRP A 48 12.58 5.31 2.91
N ILE A 49 11.47 5.93 3.31
CA ILE A 49 11.19 7.35 3.00
C ILE A 49 12.18 8.28 3.69
N ASP A 50 12.57 8.00 4.92
CA ASP A 50 13.55 8.81 5.66
C ASP A 50 14.92 8.87 4.96
N LYS A 51 15.24 7.86 4.14
CA LYS A 51 16.47 7.80 3.32
C LYS A 51 16.27 8.29 1.88
N SER A 52 15.05 8.66 1.50
CA SER A 52 14.71 8.99 0.12
C SER A 52 14.68 10.49 -0.12
N ASP A 53 15.39 10.93 -1.16
CA ASP A 53 15.25 12.29 -1.70
C ASP A 53 14.06 12.42 -2.69
N THR A 54 13.48 11.30 -3.09
CA THR A 54 12.43 11.21 -4.12
C THR A 54 11.02 11.17 -3.55
N PHE A 55 10.83 10.47 -2.42
CA PHE A 55 9.51 10.14 -1.88
C PHE A 55 9.24 10.84 -0.54
N LYS A 56 7.95 11.08 -0.26
CA LYS A 56 7.46 11.54 1.04
C LYS A 56 6.08 10.94 1.35
N PHE A 57 5.70 10.91 2.62
CA PHE A 57 4.33 10.56 2.98
C PHE A 57 3.32 11.62 2.52
N MET A 58 2.13 11.20 2.12
CA MET A 58 1.00 12.11 1.94
C MET A 58 0.55 12.68 3.29
N CYS A 59 0.49 11.87 4.34
CA CYS A 59 0.19 12.29 5.71
C CYS A 59 1.49 12.65 6.44
N GLU A 60 1.70 13.94 6.71
CA GLU A 60 2.92 14.43 7.37
C GLU A 60 2.93 14.07 8.85
N ASP A 61 1.79 14.15 9.55
CA ASP A 61 1.68 13.76 10.95
C ASP A 61 1.77 12.24 11.10
N LYS A 62 2.84 11.79 11.76
CA LYS A 62 3.11 10.36 12.00
C LYS A 62 1.98 9.66 12.76
N ASN A 63 1.30 10.37 13.65
CA ASN A 63 0.24 9.80 14.48
C ASN A 63 -1.07 9.54 13.72
N LEU A 64 -1.22 10.16 12.55
CA LEU A 64 -2.40 10.04 11.70
C LEU A 64 -2.17 9.12 10.49
N ARG A 65 -0.97 8.54 10.34
CA ARG A 65 -0.66 7.63 9.24
C ARG A 65 -1.40 6.31 9.38
N SER A 66 -2.01 5.88 8.27
CA SER A 66 -2.56 4.52 8.19
C SER A 66 -1.43 3.51 8.08
N SER A 67 -1.46 2.46 8.92
CA SER A 67 -0.56 1.31 8.81
C SER A 67 -1.00 0.28 7.76
N THR A 68 -2.18 0.46 7.16
CA THR A 68 -2.74 -0.48 6.19
C THR A 68 -2.77 0.09 4.78
N SER A 69 -3.25 1.32 4.59
CA SER A 69 -3.26 2.01 3.30
C SER A 69 -2.23 3.14 3.32
N ILE A 70 -0.98 2.79 3.07
CA ILE A 70 0.15 3.70 3.15
C ILE A 70 0.25 4.47 1.84
N THR A 71 0.10 5.80 1.89
CA THR A 71 0.10 6.65 0.69
C THR A 71 1.35 7.51 0.63
N VAL A 72 2.05 7.41 -0.49
CA VAL A 72 3.35 8.04 -0.75
C VAL A 72 3.23 8.99 -1.93
N LEU A 73 3.79 10.19 -1.80
CA LEU A 73 3.92 11.20 -2.84
C LEU A 73 5.35 11.24 -3.37
N ILE A 74 5.52 11.72 -4.59
CA ILE A 74 6.82 12.03 -5.18
C ILE A 74 7.12 13.51 -4.94
N LYS A 75 8.27 13.82 -4.30
CA LYS A 75 8.77 15.17 -4.03
C LYS A 75 9.90 15.62 -4.96
N ASP A 76 10.32 14.75 -5.90
CA ASP A 76 11.36 15.04 -6.87
C ASP A 76 10.98 16.24 -7.75
N GLU A 77 11.89 17.22 -7.90
CA GLU A 77 11.65 18.44 -8.67
C GLU A 77 11.31 18.17 -10.13
N TRP A 78 11.87 17.14 -10.75
CA TRP A 78 11.52 16.77 -12.13
C TRP A 78 10.04 16.40 -12.23
N PHE A 79 9.52 15.64 -11.26
CA PHE A 79 8.12 15.20 -11.23
C PHE A 79 7.16 16.33 -10.85
N THR A 80 7.53 17.17 -9.88
CA THR A 80 6.66 18.23 -9.37
C THR A 80 6.50 19.42 -10.35
N LYS A 81 7.33 19.53 -11.40
CA LYS A 81 7.17 20.49 -12.49
C LYS A 81 5.99 20.18 -13.41
N PHE A 82 5.56 18.93 -13.45
CA PHE A 82 4.44 18.50 -14.27
C PHE A 82 3.10 18.88 -13.64
N ASN A 83 2.10 19.15 -14.47
CA ASN A 83 0.72 19.27 -14.01
C ASN A 83 0.18 17.91 -13.55
N GLU A 84 -0.99 17.88 -12.92
CA GLU A 84 -1.55 16.66 -12.33
C GLU A 84 -1.78 15.54 -13.36
N GLU A 85 -2.23 15.88 -14.57
CA GLU A 85 -2.47 14.90 -15.64
C GLU A 85 -1.16 14.26 -16.12
N GLU A 86 -0.12 15.06 -16.30
CA GLU A 86 1.21 14.60 -16.66
C GLU A 86 1.82 13.72 -15.56
N GLN A 87 1.67 14.13 -14.29
CA GLN A 87 2.12 13.33 -13.14
C GLN A 87 1.44 11.95 -13.11
N ARG A 88 0.12 11.89 -13.37
CA ARG A 88 -0.61 10.63 -13.52
C ARG A 88 -0.08 9.80 -14.69
N GLY A 89 0.27 10.45 -15.80
CA GLY A 89 0.90 9.81 -16.94
C GLY A 89 2.26 9.17 -16.60
N VAL A 90 3.09 9.88 -15.83
CA VAL A 90 4.37 9.34 -15.33
C VAL A 90 4.14 8.15 -14.40
N LEU A 91 3.24 8.28 -13.41
CA LEU A 91 2.92 7.20 -12.48
C LEU A 91 2.38 5.97 -13.21
N LYS A 92 1.54 6.16 -14.23
CA LYS A 92 1.04 5.03 -15.05
C LYS A 92 2.18 4.24 -15.69
N LYS A 93 3.24 4.92 -16.16
CA LYS A 93 4.43 4.25 -16.70
C LYS A 93 5.22 3.51 -15.61
N VAL A 94 5.35 4.11 -14.42
CA VAL A 94 6.00 3.48 -13.26
C VAL A 94 5.26 2.19 -12.87
N PHE A 95 3.94 2.25 -12.76
CA PHE A 95 3.13 1.07 -12.41
C PHE A 95 3.17 -0.01 -13.48
N ALA A 96 3.11 0.38 -14.76
CA ALA A 96 3.25 -0.57 -15.86
C ALA A 96 4.63 -1.25 -15.87
N THR A 97 5.68 -0.54 -15.44
CA THR A 97 7.03 -1.11 -15.30
C THR A 97 7.08 -2.15 -14.18
N LEU A 98 6.46 -1.88 -13.03
CA LEU A 98 6.37 -2.82 -11.91
C LEU A 98 5.50 -4.04 -12.24
N ASP A 99 4.38 -3.82 -12.92
CA ASP A 99 3.46 -4.88 -13.34
C ASP A 99 4.11 -5.84 -14.35
N LYS A 100 4.87 -5.31 -15.30
CA LYS A 100 5.63 -6.09 -16.29
C LYS A 100 6.64 -7.05 -15.64
N GLU A 101 7.25 -6.63 -14.55
CA GLU A 101 8.19 -7.45 -13.76
C GLU A 101 7.46 -8.37 -12.76
N GLY A 102 6.14 -8.30 -12.67
CA GLY A 102 5.33 -9.10 -11.74
C GLY A 102 5.55 -8.74 -10.26
N VAL A 103 6.03 -7.52 -9.99
CA VAL A 103 6.47 -7.12 -8.65
C VAL A 103 5.35 -6.51 -7.82
N ALA A 104 4.47 -5.73 -8.44
CA ALA A 104 3.41 -5.03 -7.72
C ALA A 104 2.16 -4.87 -8.57
N ASN A 105 1.04 -5.35 -8.04
CA ASN A 105 -0.30 -5.14 -8.58
C ASN A 105 -1.04 -4.12 -7.72
N ASP A 106 -1.97 -3.35 -8.34
CA ASP A 106 -2.87 -2.40 -7.65
C ASP A 106 -2.17 -1.42 -6.69
N ILE A 107 -1.01 -0.91 -7.09
CA ILE A 107 -0.23 0.07 -6.32
C ILE A 107 -0.64 1.52 -6.61
N ASN A 108 -1.64 1.73 -7.45
CA ASN A 108 -2.16 3.05 -7.80
C ASN A 108 -2.81 3.75 -6.61
N GLY A 109 -2.64 5.07 -6.54
CA GLY A 109 -3.47 5.93 -5.70
C GLY A 109 -4.94 5.94 -6.16
N TYR A 110 -5.83 6.38 -5.28
CA TYR A 110 -7.25 6.53 -5.64
C TYR A 110 -7.44 7.60 -6.72
N PRO A 111 -8.42 7.45 -7.63
CA PRO A 111 -8.62 8.39 -8.75
C PRO A 111 -8.87 9.84 -8.32
N LYS A 112 -9.49 10.05 -7.16
CA LYS A 112 -9.78 11.39 -6.61
C LYS A 112 -8.70 11.91 -5.64
N ALA A 113 -7.68 11.09 -5.32
CA ALA A 113 -6.54 11.52 -4.52
C ALA A 113 -5.50 12.20 -5.41
N PRO A 114 -4.58 13.01 -4.86
CA PRO A 114 -3.41 13.48 -5.59
C PRO A 114 -2.63 12.33 -6.22
N PRO A 115 -1.87 12.57 -7.32
CA PRO A 115 -1.00 11.56 -7.93
C PRO A 115 -0.09 10.94 -6.89
N SER A 116 -0.27 9.64 -6.63
CA SER A 116 0.35 8.97 -5.48
C SER A 116 0.56 7.49 -5.73
N ILE A 117 1.43 6.90 -4.93
CA ILE A 117 1.64 5.46 -4.81
C ILE A 117 0.92 5.02 -3.54
N ARG A 118 0.12 3.96 -3.61
CA ARG A 118 -0.59 3.39 -2.48
C ARG A 118 -0.06 1.98 -2.20
N ILE A 119 0.60 1.82 -1.06
CA ILE A 119 1.13 0.54 -0.63
C ILE A 119 0.15 -0.08 0.38
N TRP A 120 -0.33 -1.28 0.10
CA TRP A 120 -1.10 -2.04 1.06
C TRP A 120 -0.15 -2.66 2.09
N GLY A 121 -0.18 -2.13 3.32
CA GLY A 121 0.64 -2.59 4.45
C GLY A 121 -0.14 -3.39 5.50
N GLY A 122 -1.34 -3.88 5.16
CA GLY A 122 -2.17 -4.66 6.08
C GLY A 122 -1.51 -5.97 6.49
N SER A 123 -2.01 -6.56 7.55
CA SER A 123 -1.44 -7.74 8.22
C SER A 123 -1.43 -9.04 7.39
N THR A 124 -2.09 -9.04 6.24
CA THR A 124 -2.02 -10.14 5.25
C THR A 124 -0.80 -10.05 4.33
N VAL A 125 -0.03 -8.96 4.41
CA VAL A 125 1.22 -8.76 3.64
C VAL A 125 2.40 -8.99 4.58
N GLN A 126 3.34 -9.83 4.17
CA GLN A 126 4.53 -10.12 4.96
C GLN A 126 5.50 -8.94 4.96
N ASN A 127 6.18 -8.72 6.09
CA ASN A 127 7.23 -7.68 6.18
C ASN A 127 8.33 -7.87 5.13
N SER A 128 8.65 -9.13 4.77
CA SER A 128 9.60 -9.47 3.71
C SER A 128 9.19 -8.93 2.35
N ASP A 129 7.88 -8.96 2.05
CA ASP A 129 7.36 -8.52 0.74
C ASP A 129 7.41 -7.00 0.62
N ILE A 130 7.03 -6.29 1.69
CA ILE A 130 7.21 -4.83 1.74
C ILE A 130 8.68 -4.46 1.55
N LYS A 131 9.58 -5.12 2.30
CA LYS A 131 11.02 -4.87 2.19
C LYS A 131 11.58 -5.14 0.80
N ALA A 132 11.08 -6.16 0.11
CA ALA A 132 11.47 -6.48 -1.25
C ALA A 132 10.89 -5.48 -2.27
N LEU A 133 9.66 -4.97 -2.07
CA LEU A 133 8.99 -4.04 -2.96
C LEU A 133 9.68 -2.67 -3.05
N LEU A 134 10.14 -2.11 -1.92
CA LEU A 134 10.61 -0.73 -1.86
C LEU A 134 11.74 -0.40 -2.85
N PRO A 135 12.79 -1.23 -3.01
CA PRO A 135 13.82 -1.00 -4.04
C PRO A 135 13.30 -1.03 -5.47
N TRP A 136 12.24 -1.82 -5.74
CA TRP A 136 11.62 -1.87 -7.05
C TRP A 136 10.87 -0.58 -7.40
N ILE A 137 10.25 0.06 -6.42
CA ILE A 137 9.62 1.37 -6.61
C ILE A 137 10.68 2.42 -6.98
N ASP A 138 11.83 2.44 -6.28
CA ASP A 138 12.95 3.31 -6.61
C ASP A 138 13.46 3.07 -8.03
N TRP A 139 13.66 1.81 -8.39
CA TRP A 139 14.16 1.42 -9.71
C TRP A 139 13.18 1.80 -10.82
N ALA A 140 11.91 1.48 -10.66
CA ALA A 140 10.88 1.78 -11.67
C ALA A 140 10.75 3.30 -11.91
N TYR A 141 10.74 4.10 -10.85
CA TYR A 141 10.72 5.55 -10.97
C TYR A 141 11.96 6.09 -11.69
N LYS A 142 13.15 5.65 -11.31
CA LYS A 142 14.41 6.06 -11.95
C LYS A 142 14.43 5.66 -13.42
N THR A 143 13.99 4.46 -13.75
CA THR A 143 13.90 3.96 -15.14
C THR A 143 12.99 4.84 -15.99
N VAL A 144 11.79 5.17 -15.48
CA VAL A 144 10.85 6.04 -16.20
C VAL A 144 11.41 7.46 -16.36
N LYS A 145 12.05 8.02 -15.32
CA LYS A 145 12.66 9.35 -15.36
C LYS A 145 13.81 9.44 -16.38
N GLN A 146 14.61 8.38 -16.53
CA GLN A 146 15.72 8.34 -17.49
C GLN A 146 15.27 8.20 -18.94
N ASN A 147 14.07 7.64 -19.16
CA ASN A 147 13.50 7.40 -20.50
C ASN A 147 12.43 8.42 -20.91
N ALA A 148 12.32 9.55 -20.19
CA ALA A 148 11.28 10.57 -20.39
C ALA A 148 11.67 11.70 -21.37
#